data_38ee9261d6333bd67ee0d60ab8f5e852
#
_entry.id   38ee9261d6333bd67ee0d60ab8f5e852
#
_cell.length_a   1.000
_cell.length_b   1.000
_cell.length_c   1.000
_cell.angle_alpha   90.00
_cell.angle_beta   90.00
_cell.angle_gamma   90.00
#
_symmetry.space_group_name_H-M   'P 1'
#
loop_
_entity.id
_entity.type
_entity.pdbx_description
1 polymer ?
#
loop_
_entity_poly.entity_id
_entity_poly.type
_entity_poly.pdbx_seq_one_letter_code
_entity_poly.pdbx_strand_id
1 'polypeptide(L)'
;MPEKFAKDLIKHSIIPLTGLENSLAAVKALQNVSIQWKIKSTPSIIWERWPNEKSRVLDEYQSKKVLSKIGINVPKGFVITDKNSLLNKFRTIKKAVALKAIGINHKTDVSGVVLGINNENELLNKFNNMKRLTRSKEFLIERQVDNCLVELLIGIVRDPQHGFMITIAEGGVLSELRKDSVTLCMPCNKTEIARALEKLKIWPLLNGYRNKKAANINKIVSEIFT
;
A
#
# COMPACT_ATOMS: atom_id res chain seq x y z
N MET A 1 14.01 -38.13 13.71
CA MET A 1 13.77 -39.32 12.86
C MET A 1 15.09 -39.63 12.14
N PRO A 2 15.56 -40.88 12.13
CA PRO A 2 16.77 -41.25 11.38
C PRO A 2 16.60 -41.02 9.87
N GLU A 3 17.62 -40.50 9.21
CA GLU A 3 17.54 -40.11 7.78
C GLU A 3 17.20 -41.32 6.86
N LYS A 4 17.72 -42.49 7.15
CA LYS A 4 17.43 -43.73 6.43
C LYS A 4 15.93 -44.05 6.46
N PHE A 5 15.28 -43.89 7.61
CA PHE A 5 13.83 -44.12 7.78
C PHE A 5 12.99 -43.09 7.04
N ALA A 6 13.42 -41.82 7.07
CA ALA A 6 12.76 -40.77 6.31
C ALA A 6 12.81 -41.04 4.79
N LYS A 7 13.96 -41.47 4.27
CA LYS A 7 14.13 -41.85 2.86
C LYS A 7 13.25 -43.07 2.49
N ASP A 8 13.08 -44.02 3.37
CA ASP A 8 12.22 -45.17 3.14
C ASP A 8 10.74 -44.79 3.10
N LEU A 9 10.28 -43.89 3.98
CA LEU A 9 8.93 -43.35 3.92
C LEU A 9 8.64 -42.65 2.59
N ILE A 10 9.58 -41.83 2.12
CA ILE A 10 9.45 -41.12 0.83
C ILE A 10 9.31 -42.10 -0.35
N LYS A 11 10.06 -43.21 -0.35
CA LYS A 11 9.92 -44.25 -1.41
C LYS A 11 8.54 -44.85 -1.43
N HIS A 12 7.84 -44.90 -0.31
CA HIS A 12 6.47 -45.38 -0.18
C HIS A 12 5.41 -44.28 -0.31
N SER A 13 5.78 -43.11 -0.87
CA SER A 13 4.90 -41.94 -1.01
C SER A 13 4.35 -41.40 0.31
N ILE A 14 5.06 -41.66 1.40
CA ILE A 14 4.74 -41.13 2.72
C ILE A 14 5.66 -39.94 3.01
N ILE A 15 5.09 -38.77 3.28
CA ILE A 15 5.86 -37.56 3.58
C ILE A 15 6.25 -37.58 5.07
N PRO A 16 7.55 -37.69 5.43
CA PRO A 16 7.98 -37.66 6.81
C PRO A 16 7.91 -36.24 7.37
N LEU A 17 7.10 -36.01 8.37
CA LEU A 17 7.05 -34.75 9.10
C LEU A 17 8.17 -34.72 10.14
N THR A 18 9.19 -33.88 9.92
CA THR A 18 10.34 -33.74 10.81
C THR A 18 10.34 -32.39 11.49
N GLY A 19 10.53 -32.41 12.83
CA GLY A 19 10.45 -31.21 13.65
C GLY A 19 9.01 -30.79 13.94
N LEU A 20 8.76 -30.41 15.20
CA LEU A 20 7.41 -30.07 15.65
C LEU A 20 6.82 -28.86 14.92
N GLU A 21 7.61 -27.81 14.79
CA GLU A 21 7.20 -26.56 14.15
C GLU A 21 6.83 -26.76 12.67
N ASN A 22 7.70 -27.41 11.90
CA ASN A 22 7.45 -27.72 10.49
C ASN A 22 6.27 -28.67 10.31
N SER A 23 6.09 -29.65 11.20
CA SER A 23 4.96 -30.57 11.18
C SER A 23 3.63 -29.85 11.41
N LEU A 24 3.58 -28.97 12.40
CA LEU A 24 2.37 -28.17 12.67
C LEU A 24 2.07 -27.18 11.52
N ALA A 25 3.10 -26.57 10.95
CA ALA A 25 2.96 -25.70 9.80
C ALA A 25 2.40 -26.44 8.57
N ALA A 26 2.89 -27.65 8.31
CA ALA A 26 2.41 -28.49 7.20
C ALA A 26 0.93 -28.90 7.40
N VAL A 27 0.56 -29.34 8.61
CA VAL A 27 -0.84 -29.66 8.94
C VAL A 27 -1.76 -28.45 8.77
N LYS A 28 -1.32 -27.28 9.25
CA LYS A 28 -2.06 -26.02 9.09
C LYS A 28 -2.22 -25.62 7.61
N ALA A 29 -1.17 -25.81 6.81
CA ALA A 29 -1.24 -25.55 5.38
C ALA A 29 -2.26 -26.47 4.66
N LEU A 30 -2.25 -27.77 4.96
CA LEU A 30 -3.24 -28.73 4.45
C LEU A 30 -4.67 -28.39 4.85
N GLN A 31 -4.85 -28.00 6.11
CA GLN A 31 -6.18 -27.54 6.60
C GLN A 31 -6.66 -26.32 5.81
N ASN A 32 -5.79 -25.33 5.58
CA ASN A 32 -6.12 -24.15 4.79
C ASN A 32 -6.51 -24.52 3.34
N VAL A 33 -5.75 -25.40 2.68
CA VAL A 33 -6.09 -25.91 1.35
C VAL A 33 -7.44 -26.59 1.35
N SER A 34 -7.72 -27.47 2.32
CA SER A 34 -9.01 -28.17 2.44
C SER A 34 -10.19 -27.20 2.61
N ILE A 35 -10.00 -26.13 3.40
CA ILE A 35 -11.02 -25.08 3.57
C ILE A 35 -11.28 -24.38 2.23
N GLN A 36 -10.23 -24.00 1.51
CA GLN A 36 -10.37 -23.33 0.22
C GLN A 36 -11.08 -24.21 -0.82
N TRP A 37 -10.79 -25.50 -0.89
CA TRP A 37 -11.46 -26.41 -1.81
C TRP A 37 -12.97 -26.57 -1.54
N LYS A 38 -13.41 -26.30 -0.30
CA LYS A 38 -14.84 -26.33 0.05
C LYS A 38 -15.58 -25.05 -0.35
N ILE A 39 -14.85 -23.96 -0.63
CA ILE A 39 -15.44 -22.70 -1.05
C ILE A 39 -15.84 -22.84 -2.53
N LYS A 40 -17.11 -23.04 -2.77
CA LYS A 40 -17.69 -23.02 -4.13
C LYS A 40 -17.86 -21.57 -4.61
N SER A 41 -16.77 -20.84 -4.78
CA SER A 41 -16.80 -19.57 -5.47
C SER A 41 -16.24 -19.78 -6.88
N THR A 42 -17.01 -19.43 -7.89
CA THR A 42 -16.46 -19.21 -9.23
C THR A 42 -15.74 -17.88 -9.19
N PRO A 43 -14.40 -17.85 -9.22
CA PRO A 43 -13.69 -16.58 -9.29
C PRO A 43 -14.07 -15.88 -10.58
N SER A 44 -14.35 -14.58 -10.50
CA SER A 44 -14.47 -13.76 -11.69
C SER A 44 -13.11 -13.80 -12.41
N ILE A 45 -13.13 -14.16 -13.68
CA ILE A 45 -11.90 -14.15 -14.47
C ILE A 45 -11.66 -12.73 -14.92
N ILE A 46 -10.52 -12.16 -14.56
CA ILE A 46 -10.09 -10.88 -15.10
C ILE A 46 -9.54 -11.16 -16.51
N TRP A 47 -10.35 -10.88 -17.53
CA TRP A 47 -9.91 -10.99 -18.91
C TRP A 47 -8.94 -9.88 -19.24
N GLU A 48 -7.70 -10.23 -19.52
CA GLU A 48 -6.69 -9.29 -19.98
C GLU A 48 -6.91 -8.95 -21.46
N ARG A 49 -7.69 -7.94 -21.73
CA ARG A 49 -7.58 -7.17 -22.97
C ARG A 49 -6.76 -5.92 -22.71
N TRP A 50 -5.47 -6.11 -22.49
CA TRP A 50 -4.57 -4.96 -22.49
C TRP A 50 -4.14 -4.69 -23.92
N PRO A 51 -4.42 -3.49 -24.46
CA PRO A 51 -3.79 -3.09 -25.70
C PRO A 51 -2.27 -3.13 -25.49
N ASN A 52 -1.52 -3.41 -26.56
CA ASN A 52 -0.05 -3.36 -26.57
C ASN A 52 0.48 -1.92 -26.38
N GLU A 53 -0.12 -1.16 -25.48
CA GLU A 53 0.28 0.18 -25.15
C GLU A 53 1.52 0.15 -24.24
N LYS A 54 2.48 1.02 -24.57
CA LYS A 54 3.67 1.21 -23.72
C LYS A 54 3.22 1.70 -22.35
N SER A 55 3.63 1.00 -21.30
CA SER A 55 3.39 1.46 -19.93
C SER A 55 4.02 2.83 -19.71
N ARG A 56 3.33 3.71 -18.99
CA ARG A 56 3.84 5.01 -18.59
C ARG A 56 3.76 5.17 -17.08
N VAL A 57 4.73 5.84 -16.52
CA VAL A 57 4.71 6.22 -15.11
C VAL A 57 3.88 7.50 -14.97
N LEU A 58 2.88 7.46 -14.09
CA LEU A 58 2.12 8.64 -13.69
C LEU A 58 2.81 9.29 -12.50
N ASP A 59 2.87 10.63 -12.49
CA ASP A 59 3.28 11.35 -11.30
C ASP A 59 2.22 11.26 -10.18
N GLU A 60 2.57 11.73 -8.97
CA GLU A 60 1.69 11.64 -7.80
C GLU A 60 0.36 12.38 -8.00
N TYR A 61 0.38 13.54 -8.65
CA TYR A 61 -0.84 14.30 -8.88
C TYR A 61 -1.74 13.65 -9.92
N GLN A 62 -1.17 13.14 -11.01
CA GLN A 62 -1.88 12.39 -12.03
C GLN A 62 -2.50 11.11 -11.46
N SER A 63 -1.72 10.36 -10.65
CA SER A 63 -2.21 9.17 -9.95
C SER A 63 -3.39 9.47 -9.03
N LYS A 64 -3.30 10.53 -8.24
CA LYS A 64 -4.41 10.99 -7.38
C LYS A 64 -5.66 11.37 -8.17
N LYS A 65 -5.51 11.98 -9.35
CA LYS A 65 -6.66 12.26 -10.24
C LYS A 65 -7.34 10.99 -10.72
N VAL A 66 -6.57 9.96 -11.07
CA VAL A 66 -7.13 8.67 -11.49
C VAL A 66 -7.86 8.02 -10.32
N LEU A 67 -7.23 7.93 -9.16
CA LEU A 67 -7.84 7.36 -7.95
C LEU A 67 -9.13 8.09 -7.54
N SER A 68 -9.13 9.42 -7.62
CA SER A 68 -10.34 10.20 -7.32
C SER A 68 -11.51 9.90 -8.26
N LYS A 69 -11.24 9.63 -9.56
CA LYS A 69 -12.28 9.28 -10.54
C LYS A 69 -12.97 7.95 -10.23
N ILE A 70 -12.28 7.02 -9.60
CA ILE A 70 -12.85 5.74 -9.18
C ILE A 70 -13.42 5.78 -7.74
N GLY A 71 -13.51 6.97 -7.14
CA GLY A 71 -14.16 7.18 -5.85
C GLY A 71 -13.23 7.12 -4.62
N ILE A 72 -11.94 6.92 -4.79
CA ILE A 72 -10.98 6.94 -3.68
C ILE A 72 -10.76 8.37 -3.21
N ASN A 73 -10.88 8.61 -1.91
CA ASN A 73 -10.66 9.92 -1.33
C ASN A 73 -9.18 10.31 -1.38
N VAL A 74 -8.89 11.44 -2.00
CA VAL A 74 -7.53 11.98 -2.08
C VAL A 74 -7.45 13.36 -1.42
N PRO A 75 -6.31 13.75 -0.84
CA PRO A 75 -6.12 15.10 -0.32
C PRO A 75 -6.30 16.15 -1.41
N LYS A 76 -6.99 17.25 -1.07
CA LYS A 76 -7.12 18.40 -1.99
C LYS A 76 -5.74 18.99 -2.24
N GLY A 77 -5.30 18.99 -3.49
CA GLY A 77 -3.98 19.46 -3.89
C GLY A 77 -3.99 20.15 -5.25
N PHE A 78 -2.90 20.87 -5.52
CA PHE A 78 -2.70 21.65 -6.73
C PHE A 78 -1.24 21.56 -7.19
N VAL A 79 -1.05 21.43 -8.49
CA VAL A 79 0.28 21.60 -9.10
C VAL A 79 0.57 23.08 -9.22
N ILE A 80 1.78 23.48 -8.86
CA ILE A 80 2.26 24.86 -8.91
C ILE A 80 3.66 24.91 -9.53
N THR A 81 3.97 26.02 -10.18
CA THR A 81 5.25 26.25 -10.88
C THR A 81 5.98 27.49 -10.37
N ASP A 82 5.26 28.41 -9.72
CA ASP A 82 5.76 29.73 -9.30
C ASP A 82 5.22 30.14 -7.93
N LYS A 83 5.80 31.18 -7.36
CA LYS A 83 5.49 31.71 -6.03
C LYS A 83 4.08 32.28 -5.91
N ASN A 84 3.57 32.92 -6.95
CA ASN A 84 2.27 33.58 -6.90
C ASN A 84 1.16 32.51 -6.90
N SER A 85 1.27 31.51 -7.76
CA SER A 85 0.36 30.37 -7.78
C SER A 85 0.41 29.60 -6.44
N LEU A 86 1.61 29.44 -5.86
CA LEU A 86 1.80 28.79 -4.56
C LEU A 86 1.01 29.50 -3.46
N LEU A 87 1.20 30.80 -3.28
CA LEU A 87 0.52 31.60 -2.24
C LEU A 87 -1.00 31.61 -2.44
N ASN A 88 -1.45 31.80 -3.69
CA ASN A 88 -2.87 31.79 -4.01
C ASN A 88 -3.54 30.43 -3.65
N LYS A 89 -2.86 29.32 -3.95
CA LYS A 89 -3.39 27.99 -3.60
C LYS A 89 -3.29 27.69 -2.11
N PHE A 90 -2.24 28.10 -1.43
CA PHE A 90 -2.09 27.97 0.02
C PHE A 90 -3.26 28.63 0.77
N ARG A 91 -3.64 29.85 0.38
CA ARG A 91 -4.76 30.57 0.99
C ARG A 91 -6.11 29.85 0.82
N THR A 92 -6.24 28.99 -0.18
CA THR A 92 -7.47 28.17 -0.37
C THR A 92 -7.48 26.92 0.49
N ILE A 93 -6.35 26.50 1.04
CA ILE A 93 -6.21 25.31 1.89
C ILE A 93 -6.14 25.79 3.35
N LYS A 94 -7.29 25.92 4.01
CA LYS A 94 -7.40 26.45 5.40
C LYS A 94 -6.86 25.48 6.47
N LYS A 95 -5.73 24.78 6.24
CA LYS A 95 -5.09 23.78 7.12
C LYS A 95 -3.62 23.67 6.77
N ALA A 96 -2.85 22.99 7.64
CA ALA A 96 -1.48 22.62 7.31
C ALA A 96 -1.36 21.96 5.94
N VAL A 97 -0.29 22.28 5.22
CA VAL A 97 -0.04 21.73 3.90
C VAL A 97 1.23 20.90 3.85
N ALA A 98 1.24 19.95 2.93
CA ALA A 98 2.42 19.28 2.46
C ALA A 98 2.85 19.89 1.13
N LEU A 99 4.17 20.13 0.99
CA LEU A 99 4.79 20.56 -0.26
C LEU A 99 5.69 19.45 -0.78
N LYS A 100 5.51 19.07 -2.04
CA LYS A 100 6.22 17.94 -2.65
C LYS A 100 6.75 18.32 -4.03
N ALA A 101 7.96 17.93 -4.35
CA ALA A 101 8.49 18.05 -5.70
C ALA A 101 7.90 16.98 -6.63
N ILE A 102 7.57 17.33 -7.87
CA ILE A 102 7.05 16.39 -8.89
C ILE A 102 8.21 16.00 -9.83
N GLY A 103 8.13 14.77 -10.37
CA GLY A 103 9.07 14.27 -11.37
C GLY A 103 10.42 13.81 -10.82
N ILE A 104 10.51 13.53 -9.51
CA ILE A 104 11.73 13.06 -8.85
C ILE A 104 11.48 11.69 -8.28
N ASN A 105 12.39 10.76 -8.54
CA ASN A 105 12.47 9.48 -7.87
C ASN A 105 13.13 9.66 -6.49
N HIS A 106 12.69 8.91 -5.47
CA HIS A 106 13.21 8.97 -4.10
C HIS A 106 13.15 10.38 -3.47
N LYS A 107 11.96 10.99 -3.53
CA LYS A 107 11.70 12.37 -3.05
C LYS A 107 12.18 12.64 -1.63
N THR A 108 12.13 11.66 -0.75
CA THR A 108 12.50 11.78 0.67
C THR A 108 14.01 11.99 0.83
N ASP A 109 14.83 11.31 0.03
CA ASP A 109 16.29 11.36 0.13
C ASP A 109 16.87 12.70 -0.29
N VAL A 110 16.16 13.42 -1.17
CA VAL A 110 16.59 14.72 -1.71
C VAL A 110 15.81 15.91 -1.14
N SER A 111 15.20 15.75 0.03
CA SER A 111 14.35 16.79 0.64
C SER A 111 13.19 17.26 -0.26
N GLY A 112 12.68 16.37 -1.10
CA GLY A 112 11.59 16.63 -2.04
C GLY A 112 10.19 16.59 -1.41
N VAL A 113 10.07 16.41 -0.09
CA VAL A 113 8.81 16.43 0.67
C VAL A 113 9.01 17.24 1.95
N VAL A 114 8.11 18.19 2.21
CA VAL A 114 8.05 18.97 3.45
C VAL A 114 6.62 18.95 3.96
N LEU A 115 6.45 18.59 5.23
CA LEU A 115 5.16 18.50 5.90
C LEU A 115 5.01 19.60 6.97
N GLY A 116 3.78 19.81 7.43
CA GLY A 116 3.49 20.66 8.58
C GLY A 116 3.56 22.17 8.33
N ILE A 117 3.50 22.61 7.08
CA ILE A 117 3.63 24.04 6.75
C ILE A 117 2.32 24.76 7.06
N ASN A 118 2.38 25.76 7.94
CA ASN A 118 1.20 26.47 8.45
C ASN A 118 1.14 27.95 8.10
N ASN A 119 2.22 28.54 7.58
CA ASN A 119 2.28 29.96 7.27
C ASN A 119 3.01 30.25 5.96
N GLU A 120 2.74 31.43 5.37
CA GLU A 120 3.25 31.81 4.05
C GLU A 120 4.77 32.00 4.03
N ASN A 121 5.36 32.53 5.09
CA ASN A 121 6.80 32.78 5.15
C ASN A 121 7.58 31.46 5.16
N GLU A 122 7.13 30.51 6.00
CA GLU A 122 7.70 29.18 6.03
C GLU A 122 7.54 28.48 4.67
N LEU A 123 6.34 28.55 4.06
CA LEU A 123 6.05 27.97 2.77
C LEU A 123 7.00 28.48 1.68
N LEU A 124 7.20 29.79 1.61
CA LEU A 124 8.11 30.40 0.63
C LEU A 124 9.56 29.98 0.82
N ASN A 125 10.02 29.95 2.09
CA ASN A 125 11.36 29.49 2.41
C ASN A 125 11.58 28.02 2.01
N LYS A 126 10.64 27.14 2.38
CA LYS A 126 10.69 25.72 2.03
C LYS A 126 10.59 25.48 0.51
N PHE A 127 9.73 26.23 -0.18
CA PHE A 127 9.61 26.16 -1.64
C PHE A 127 10.90 26.55 -2.34
N ASN A 128 11.52 27.70 -1.97
CA ASN A 128 12.76 28.15 -2.56
C ASN A 128 13.90 27.15 -2.34
N ASN A 129 13.99 26.61 -1.11
CA ASN A 129 14.99 25.61 -0.77
C ASN A 129 14.79 24.32 -1.56
N MET A 130 13.55 23.81 -1.59
CA MET A 130 13.19 22.60 -2.34
C MET A 130 13.48 22.78 -3.83
N LYS A 131 13.12 23.93 -4.43
CA LYS A 131 13.40 24.24 -5.83
C LYS A 131 14.88 24.21 -6.14
N ARG A 132 15.72 24.76 -5.24
CA ARG A 132 17.18 24.75 -5.38
C ARG A 132 17.77 23.35 -5.29
N LEU A 133 17.32 22.53 -4.34
CA LEU A 133 17.86 21.19 -4.07
C LEU A 133 17.41 20.19 -5.12
N THR A 134 16.14 20.20 -5.48
CA THR A 134 15.55 19.19 -6.37
C THR A 134 15.63 19.57 -7.84
N ARG A 135 15.83 20.83 -8.18
CA ARG A 135 15.74 21.38 -9.54
C ARG A 135 14.41 21.07 -10.24
N SER A 136 13.39 20.69 -9.48
CA SER A 136 12.06 20.42 -10.03
C SER A 136 11.44 21.70 -10.58
N LYS A 137 10.67 21.56 -11.66
CA LYS A 137 9.89 22.65 -12.28
C LYS A 137 8.47 22.74 -11.74
N GLU A 138 7.96 21.63 -11.22
CA GLU A 138 6.59 21.47 -10.74
C GLU A 138 6.57 20.94 -9.31
N PHE A 139 5.64 21.45 -8.53
CA PHE A 139 5.48 21.07 -7.14
C PHE A 139 4.00 20.82 -6.86
N LEU A 140 3.73 19.87 -5.98
CA LEU A 140 2.41 19.60 -5.46
C LEU A 140 2.29 20.25 -4.09
N ILE A 141 1.35 21.20 -3.95
CA ILE A 141 0.87 21.65 -2.64
C ILE A 141 -0.45 20.99 -2.35
N GLU A 142 -0.58 20.34 -1.22
CA GLU A 142 -1.80 19.65 -0.83
C GLU A 142 -2.09 19.77 0.65
N ARG A 143 -3.36 19.60 1.02
CA ARG A 143 -3.77 19.53 2.40
C ARG A 143 -3.08 18.35 3.08
N GLN A 144 -2.41 18.60 4.19
CA GLN A 144 -1.86 17.54 5.01
C GLN A 144 -2.97 16.71 5.66
N VAL A 145 -2.78 15.40 5.68
CA VAL A 145 -3.63 14.50 6.44
C VAL A 145 -3.06 14.38 7.84
N ASP A 146 -3.85 14.82 8.83
CA ASP A 146 -3.46 14.80 10.23
C ASP A 146 -4.07 13.60 10.95
N ASN A 147 -3.51 13.26 12.11
CA ASN A 147 -4.02 12.20 12.99
C ASN A 147 -4.15 10.83 12.30
N CYS A 148 -3.19 10.50 11.47
CA CYS A 148 -3.12 9.18 10.86
C CYS A 148 -2.94 8.11 11.94
N LEU A 149 -3.79 7.09 11.94
CA LEU A 149 -3.68 5.96 12.86
C LEU A 149 -2.54 5.03 12.45
N VAL A 150 -2.55 4.65 11.18
CA VAL A 150 -1.53 3.86 10.50
C VAL A 150 -1.48 4.26 9.03
N GLU A 151 -0.38 3.96 8.37
CA GLU A 151 -0.25 4.02 6.92
C GLU A 151 -0.31 2.62 6.34
N LEU A 152 -1.10 2.42 5.31
CA LEU A 152 -1.15 1.17 4.55
C LEU A 152 -0.57 1.41 3.16
N LEU A 153 0.26 0.47 2.71
CA LEU A 153 0.74 0.39 1.34
C LEU A 153 -0.10 -0.64 0.59
N ILE A 154 -0.72 -0.23 -0.50
CA ILE A 154 -1.45 -1.11 -1.40
C ILE A 154 -0.71 -1.12 -2.74
N GLY A 155 -0.22 -2.28 -3.14
CA GLY A 155 0.47 -2.48 -4.41
C GLY A 155 -0.26 -3.51 -5.27
N ILE A 156 -0.44 -3.21 -6.55
CA ILE A 156 -0.95 -4.16 -7.53
C ILE A 156 0.14 -4.38 -8.55
N VAL A 157 0.53 -5.64 -8.73
CA VAL A 157 1.52 -6.05 -9.72
C VAL A 157 0.97 -7.16 -10.60
N ARG A 158 1.45 -7.22 -11.82
CA ARG A 158 1.19 -8.34 -12.72
C ARG A 158 2.34 -9.33 -12.62
N ASP A 159 2.02 -10.51 -12.12
CA ASP A 159 2.95 -11.64 -12.10
C ASP A 159 2.76 -12.48 -13.37
N PRO A 160 3.84 -12.89 -14.07
CA PRO A 160 3.73 -13.66 -15.31
C PRO A 160 3.04 -15.02 -15.15
N GLN A 161 3.09 -15.62 -13.96
CA GLN A 161 2.55 -16.97 -13.71
C GLN A 161 1.19 -16.93 -13.01
N HIS A 162 0.97 -15.91 -12.14
CA HIS A 162 -0.21 -15.84 -11.27
C HIS A 162 -1.21 -14.75 -11.68
N GLY A 163 -0.90 -13.96 -12.73
CA GLY A 163 -1.74 -12.82 -13.13
C GLY A 163 -1.61 -11.63 -12.18
N PHE A 164 -2.71 -10.95 -11.90
CA PHE A 164 -2.67 -9.81 -10.99
C PHE A 164 -2.61 -10.24 -9.53
N MET A 165 -1.73 -9.60 -8.79
CA MET A 165 -1.56 -9.81 -7.35
C MET A 165 -1.67 -8.48 -6.63
N ILE A 166 -2.45 -8.44 -5.55
CA ILE A 166 -2.55 -7.30 -4.66
C ILE A 166 -1.77 -7.57 -3.38
N THR A 167 -0.88 -6.66 -3.02
CA THR A 167 -0.14 -6.69 -1.77
C THR A 167 -0.66 -5.60 -0.85
N ILE A 168 -1.02 -5.98 0.36
CA ILE A 168 -1.43 -5.11 1.45
C ILE A 168 -0.33 -5.15 2.50
N ALA A 169 0.24 -4.00 2.84
CA ALA A 169 1.38 -3.91 3.74
C ALA A 169 1.26 -2.73 4.70
N GLU A 170 2.04 -2.76 5.79
CA GLU A 170 2.33 -1.56 6.57
C GLU A 170 3.08 -0.57 5.69
N GLY A 171 2.59 0.67 5.65
CA GLY A 171 3.24 1.79 5.00
C GLY A 171 4.15 2.59 5.93
N GLY A 172 4.65 3.72 5.43
CA GLY A 172 5.49 4.62 6.19
C GLY A 172 6.97 4.28 6.15
N VAL A 173 7.77 5.07 6.86
CA VAL A 173 9.25 5.06 6.80
C VAL A 173 9.86 3.71 7.23
N LEU A 174 9.18 2.97 8.10
CA LEU A 174 9.67 1.69 8.64
C LEU A 174 9.20 0.46 7.86
N SER A 175 8.46 0.63 6.78
CA SER A 175 7.85 -0.46 6.00
C SER A 175 8.90 -1.47 5.49
N GLU A 176 10.02 -0.97 4.99
CA GLU A 176 11.12 -1.80 4.46
C GLU A 176 11.80 -2.64 5.55
N LEU A 177 11.87 -2.13 6.77
CA LEU A 177 12.50 -2.83 7.90
C LEU A 177 11.56 -3.88 8.49
N ARG A 178 10.27 -3.58 8.63
CA ARG A 178 9.30 -4.45 9.29
C ARG A 178 8.80 -5.58 8.41
N LYS A 179 8.78 -5.39 7.10
CA LYS A 179 8.34 -6.36 6.09
C LYS A 179 7.01 -7.02 6.48
N ASP A 180 6.06 -6.18 6.91
CA ASP A 180 4.72 -6.60 7.32
C ASP A 180 3.78 -6.51 6.13
N SER A 181 3.59 -7.60 5.42
CA SER A 181 2.80 -7.62 4.19
C SER A 181 2.07 -8.95 3.98
N VAL A 182 0.94 -8.87 3.29
CA VAL A 182 0.17 -10.02 2.81
C VAL A 182 -0.16 -9.80 1.35
N THR A 183 0.03 -10.83 0.54
CA THR A 183 -0.29 -10.80 -0.89
C THR A 183 -1.44 -11.76 -1.20
N LEU A 184 -2.39 -11.29 -2.02
CA LEU A 184 -3.52 -12.06 -2.52
C LEU A 184 -3.47 -12.13 -4.04
N CYS A 185 -3.87 -13.27 -4.61
CA CYS A 185 -4.12 -13.38 -6.05
C CYS A 185 -5.46 -12.70 -6.37
N MET A 186 -5.52 -11.97 -7.47
CA MET A 186 -6.75 -11.37 -7.96
C MET A 186 -7.43 -12.32 -8.99
N PRO A 187 -8.78 -12.34 -9.06
CA PRO A 187 -9.71 -11.51 -8.28
C PRO A 187 -9.85 -12.00 -6.83
N CYS A 188 -9.89 -11.09 -5.88
CA CYS A 188 -10.17 -11.38 -4.49
C CYS A 188 -11.44 -10.64 -4.04
N ASN A 189 -12.09 -11.16 -3.01
CA ASN A 189 -13.31 -10.57 -2.46
C ASN A 189 -13.05 -9.78 -1.17
N LYS A 190 -14.06 -9.02 -0.71
CA LYS A 190 -13.95 -8.19 0.50
C LYS A 190 -13.58 -8.98 1.76
N THR A 191 -14.05 -10.23 1.87
CA THR A 191 -13.73 -11.09 3.02
C THR A 191 -12.28 -11.51 3.03
N GLU A 192 -11.71 -11.79 1.86
CA GLU A 192 -10.28 -12.13 1.72
C GLU A 192 -9.39 -10.93 2.04
N ILE A 193 -9.77 -9.73 1.60
CA ILE A 193 -9.08 -8.49 1.95
C ILE A 193 -9.13 -8.24 3.46
N ALA A 194 -10.30 -8.42 4.10
CA ALA A 194 -10.43 -8.29 5.55
C ALA A 194 -9.50 -9.26 6.30
N ARG A 195 -9.50 -10.54 5.91
CA ARG A 195 -8.60 -11.55 6.49
C ARG A 195 -7.12 -11.26 6.24
N ALA A 196 -6.78 -10.62 5.11
CA ALA A 196 -5.42 -10.19 4.85
C ALA A 196 -4.97 -9.08 5.81
N LEU A 197 -5.84 -8.11 6.08
CA LEU A 197 -5.59 -7.07 7.09
C LEU A 197 -5.37 -7.65 8.49
N GLU A 198 -6.17 -8.67 8.88
CA GLU A 198 -6.05 -9.37 10.17
C GLU A 198 -4.69 -10.08 10.36
N LYS A 199 -4.03 -10.47 9.27
CA LYS A 199 -2.73 -11.15 9.30
C LYS A 199 -1.55 -10.20 9.45
N LEU A 200 -1.74 -8.90 9.25
CA LEU A 200 -0.68 -7.91 9.41
C LEU A 200 -0.29 -7.76 10.88
N LYS A 201 0.99 -7.59 11.15
CA LYS A 201 1.50 -7.33 12.51
C LYS A 201 0.93 -6.04 13.09
N ILE A 202 0.60 -5.05 12.23
CA ILE A 202 -0.04 -3.80 12.64
C ILE A 202 -1.54 -3.92 12.91
N TRP A 203 -2.16 -5.09 12.71
CA TRP A 203 -3.59 -5.30 12.95
C TRP A 203 -4.10 -4.80 14.30
N PRO A 204 -3.37 -5.01 15.43
CA PRO A 204 -3.81 -4.48 16.71
C PRO A 204 -4.02 -2.96 16.71
N LEU A 205 -3.24 -2.20 15.94
CA LEU A 205 -3.41 -0.75 15.81
C LEU A 205 -4.69 -0.41 15.02
N LEU A 206 -4.99 -1.19 13.99
CA LEU A 206 -6.22 -1.03 13.20
C LEU A 206 -7.47 -1.39 14.01
N ASN A 207 -7.39 -2.41 14.84
CA ASN A 207 -8.51 -2.91 15.66
C ASN A 207 -8.70 -2.14 16.99
N GLY A 208 -7.87 -1.13 17.24
CA GLY A 208 -7.89 -0.33 18.46
C GLY A 208 -6.87 -0.81 19.49
N TYR A 209 -5.94 0.06 19.86
CA TYR A 209 -4.87 -0.23 20.79
C TYR A 209 -4.64 0.92 21.76
N ARG A 210 -4.56 0.62 23.07
CA ARG A 210 -4.25 1.60 24.14
C ARG A 210 -5.00 2.92 23.98
N ASN A 211 -6.30 2.95 24.20
CA ASN A 211 -7.16 4.15 24.11
C ASN A 211 -7.27 4.81 22.74
N LYS A 212 -6.63 4.27 21.68
CA LYS A 212 -6.87 4.72 20.32
C LYS A 212 -8.11 4.02 19.76
N LYS A 213 -8.97 4.79 19.09
CA LYS A 213 -10.15 4.26 18.42
C LYS A 213 -9.75 3.29 17.30
N ALA A 214 -10.53 2.23 17.14
CA ALA A 214 -10.38 1.33 16.00
C ALA A 214 -10.62 2.09 14.68
N ALA A 215 -9.93 1.65 13.63
CA ALA A 215 -10.20 2.09 12.28
C ALA A 215 -11.54 1.54 11.77
N ASN A 216 -12.12 2.20 10.79
CA ASN A 216 -13.29 1.65 10.10
C ASN A 216 -12.83 0.60 9.07
N ILE A 217 -12.73 -0.65 9.51
CA ILE A 217 -12.24 -1.76 8.68
C ILE A 217 -13.10 -1.95 7.43
N ASN A 218 -14.42 -1.84 7.54
CA ASN A 218 -15.31 -1.97 6.39
C ASN A 218 -15.04 -0.91 5.32
N LYS A 219 -14.71 0.31 5.74
CA LYS A 219 -14.34 1.38 4.83
C LYS A 219 -12.99 1.10 4.16
N ILE A 220 -11.98 0.67 4.94
CA ILE A 220 -10.67 0.29 4.39
C ILE A 220 -10.81 -0.81 3.35
N VAL A 221 -11.53 -1.89 3.70
CA VAL A 221 -11.80 -3.02 2.80
C VAL A 221 -12.52 -2.55 1.52
N SER A 222 -13.47 -1.64 1.66
CA SER A 222 -14.22 -1.13 0.50
C SER A 222 -13.34 -0.27 -0.42
N GLU A 223 -12.47 0.57 0.13
CA GLU A 223 -11.51 1.39 -0.64
C GLU A 223 -10.46 0.51 -1.35
N ILE A 224 -10.01 -0.59 -0.73
CA ILE A 224 -9.07 -1.52 -1.36
C ILE A 224 -9.74 -2.33 -2.48
N PHE A 225 -11.03 -2.63 -2.34
CA PHE A 225 -11.81 -3.41 -3.31
C PHE A 225 -12.26 -2.60 -4.53
N THR A 226 -12.25 -1.26 -4.45
CA THR A 226 -12.65 -0.35 -5.54
C THR A 226 -11.64 -0.36 -6.67
#